data_d913e34edeef7a4f1766ed26caad3c44
#
_entry.id   d913e34edeef7a4f1766ed26caad3c44
#
_cell.length_a   1.000
_cell.length_b   1.000
_cell.length_c   1.000
_cell.angle_alpha   90.00
_cell.angle_beta   90.00
_cell.angle_gamma   90.00
#
_symmetry.space_group_name_H-M   'P 1'
#
loop_
_entity.id
_entity.type
_entity.pdbx_description
1 polymer ?
#
loop_
_entity_poly.entity_id
_entity_poly.type
_entity_poly.pdbx_seq_one_letter_code
_entity_poly.pdbx_strand_id
1 'polypeptide(L)'
;MKNEILTAFINENTNNSAVCSVDQYDMLNANIKADQLIDLVDGLKNKQGFIYLTDICAAHYPEKVGAEFEVIYHLHNLIENQRVRLKVALAESDINIPTLTVHFVGANWMERETFDFYGVNFVGHPDLRRILNMDDMDYHPLRKQYALEDETRTDKNDTFFGR
;
A
#
# COMPACT_ATOMS: atom_id res chain seq x y z
N MET A 1 25.84 0.01 1.23
CA MET A 1 26.08 -1.14 0.32
C MET A 1 24.81 -1.92 -0.02
N LYS A 2 24.05 -2.53 0.94
CA LYS A 2 22.84 -3.32 0.58
C LYS A 2 21.77 -2.47 -0.11
N ASN A 3 21.48 -1.29 0.40
CA ASN A 3 20.46 -0.39 -0.18
C ASN A 3 20.88 0.15 -1.55
N GLU A 4 22.16 0.36 -1.82
CA GLU A 4 22.67 0.80 -3.13
C GLU A 4 22.47 -0.28 -4.20
N ILE A 5 22.76 -1.55 -3.87
CA ILE A 5 22.54 -2.69 -4.77
C ILE A 5 21.04 -2.82 -5.06
N LEU A 6 20.21 -2.73 -4.03
CA LEU A 6 18.76 -2.82 -4.19
C LEU A 6 18.19 -1.63 -4.99
N THR A 7 18.70 -0.43 -4.77
CA THR A 7 18.34 0.77 -5.55
C THR A 7 18.71 0.59 -7.03
N ALA A 8 19.90 0.09 -7.31
CA ALA A 8 20.32 -0.20 -8.69
C ALA A 8 19.40 -1.22 -9.37
N PHE A 9 19.05 -2.29 -8.65
CA PHE A 9 18.13 -3.31 -9.12
C PHE A 9 16.73 -2.74 -9.40
N ILE A 10 16.17 -1.91 -8.50
CA ILE A 10 14.88 -1.26 -8.68
C ILE A 10 14.92 -0.33 -9.91
N ASN A 11 15.95 0.50 -10.04
CA ASN A 11 16.10 1.40 -11.17
C ASN A 11 16.19 0.67 -12.51
N GLU A 12 16.93 -0.43 -12.57
CA GLU A 12 17.01 -1.28 -13.77
C GLU A 12 15.64 -1.83 -14.18
N ASN A 13 14.87 -2.36 -13.22
CA ASN A 13 13.55 -2.96 -13.49
C ASN A 13 12.43 -1.94 -13.68
N THR A 14 12.67 -0.66 -13.38
CA THR A 14 11.69 0.43 -13.57
C THR A 14 12.11 1.43 -14.65
N ASN A 15 13.11 1.08 -15.48
CA ASN A 15 13.68 1.97 -16.50
C ASN A 15 14.08 3.35 -15.93
N ASN A 16 14.67 3.38 -14.75
CA ASN A 16 15.06 4.58 -13.99
C ASN A 16 13.90 5.56 -13.69
N SER A 17 12.67 5.08 -13.67
CA SER A 17 11.52 5.92 -13.31
C SER A 17 11.21 5.91 -11.81
N ALA A 18 11.75 4.96 -11.05
CA ALA A 18 11.57 4.89 -9.61
C ALA A 18 12.30 6.03 -8.89
N VAL A 19 11.65 6.61 -7.87
CA VAL A 19 12.29 7.56 -6.96
C VAL A 19 12.60 6.85 -5.65
N CYS A 20 13.87 6.57 -5.44
CA CYS A 20 14.35 5.84 -4.27
C CYS A 20 14.89 6.80 -3.20
N SER A 21 14.59 6.50 -1.93
CA SER A 21 15.13 7.21 -0.76
C SER A 21 15.31 6.23 0.40
N VAL A 22 16.22 6.51 1.29
CA VAL A 22 16.42 5.72 2.53
C VAL A 22 15.91 6.55 3.70
N ASP A 23 15.08 5.96 4.55
CA ASP A 23 14.54 6.65 5.72
C ASP A 23 15.53 6.59 6.92
N GLN A 24 15.16 7.24 8.03
CA GLN A 24 15.97 7.30 9.25
C GLN A 24 16.23 5.94 9.91
N TYR A 25 15.50 4.90 9.52
CA TYR A 25 15.62 3.52 10.02
C TYR A 25 16.37 2.61 9.05
N ASP A 26 17.09 3.18 8.07
CA ASP A 26 17.82 2.47 7.01
C ASP A 26 16.91 1.60 6.11
N MET A 27 15.61 1.92 6.03
CA MET A 27 14.68 1.25 5.14
C MET A 27 14.63 1.95 3.78
N LEU A 28 14.85 1.20 2.71
CA LEU A 28 14.71 1.70 1.35
C LEU A 28 13.23 1.90 1.00
N ASN A 29 12.89 3.11 0.58
CA ASN A 29 11.58 3.47 0.04
C ASN A 29 11.73 3.71 -1.46
N ALA A 30 10.84 3.14 -2.27
CA ALA A 30 10.81 3.33 -3.71
C ALA A 30 9.40 3.72 -4.17
N ASN A 31 9.27 4.91 -4.74
CA ASN A 31 8.04 5.34 -5.41
C ASN A 31 8.09 4.82 -6.85
N ILE A 32 7.10 4.02 -7.23
CA ILE A 32 7.02 3.34 -8.53
C ILE A 32 5.64 3.57 -9.16
N LYS A 33 5.51 3.28 -10.45
CA LYS A 33 4.23 3.30 -11.15
C LYS A 33 3.49 1.98 -10.99
N ALA A 34 2.15 2.02 -11.10
CA ALA A 34 1.30 0.85 -10.95
C ALA A 34 1.59 -0.25 -12.01
N ASP A 35 1.91 0.16 -13.23
CA ASP A 35 2.24 -0.75 -14.35
C ASP A 35 3.56 -1.52 -14.15
N GLN A 36 4.45 -1.02 -13.29
CA GLN A 36 5.75 -1.63 -13.00
C GLN A 36 5.72 -2.56 -11.77
N LEU A 37 4.62 -2.56 -11.02
CA LEU A 37 4.53 -3.23 -9.72
C LEU A 37 4.78 -4.74 -9.83
N ILE A 38 4.10 -5.42 -10.75
CA ILE A 38 4.15 -6.90 -10.89
C ILE A 38 5.57 -7.36 -11.25
N ASP A 39 6.14 -6.77 -12.30
CA ASP A 39 7.46 -7.17 -12.80
C ASP A 39 8.56 -6.90 -11.76
N LEU A 40 8.47 -5.75 -11.07
CA LEU A 40 9.41 -5.41 -10.00
C LEU A 40 9.28 -6.38 -8.83
N VAL A 41 8.07 -6.70 -8.39
CA VAL A 41 7.83 -7.62 -7.26
C VAL A 41 8.28 -9.04 -7.62
N ASP A 42 8.04 -9.49 -8.86
CA ASP A 42 8.57 -10.78 -9.34
C ASP A 42 10.10 -10.82 -9.25
N GLY A 43 10.76 -9.77 -9.74
CA GLY A 43 12.22 -9.65 -9.66
C GLY A 43 12.74 -9.59 -8.22
N LEU A 44 12.11 -8.82 -7.35
CA LEU A 44 12.47 -8.74 -5.93
C LEU A 44 12.33 -10.09 -5.23
N LYS A 45 11.24 -10.80 -5.49
CA LYS A 45 10.99 -12.11 -4.90
C LYS A 45 11.98 -13.16 -5.40
N ASN A 46 12.11 -13.31 -6.73
CA ASN A 46 12.83 -14.45 -7.33
C ASN A 46 14.33 -14.22 -7.46
N LYS A 47 14.81 -12.96 -7.61
CA LYS A 47 16.22 -12.64 -7.81
C LYS A 47 16.88 -12.02 -6.57
N GLN A 48 16.11 -11.31 -5.72
CA GLN A 48 16.63 -10.59 -4.57
C GLN A 48 16.20 -11.22 -3.22
N GLY A 49 15.41 -12.30 -3.24
CA GLY A 49 15.04 -13.05 -2.05
C GLY A 49 14.01 -12.36 -1.13
N PHE A 50 13.24 -11.41 -1.63
CA PHE A 50 12.13 -10.78 -0.87
C PHE A 50 10.90 -11.69 -0.88
N ILE A 51 10.99 -12.82 -0.19
CA ILE A 51 9.97 -13.87 -0.18
C ILE A 51 8.81 -13.62 0.78
N TYR A 52 8.90 -12.60 1.63
CA TYR A 52 7.90 -12.32 2.63
C TYR A 52 7.24 -10.96 2.39
N LEU A 53 5.93 -10.98 2.14
CA LEU A 53 5.08 -9.80 2.12
C LEU A 53 4.62 -9.54 3.55
N THR A 54 5.10 -8.43 4.13
CA THR A 54 4.80 -8.09 5.52
C THR A 54 3.45 -7.40 5.64
N ASP A 55 3.16 -6.47 4.70
CA ASP A 55 1.97 -5.63 4.77
C ASP A 55 1.61 -5.01 3.43
N ILE A 56 0.30 -4.79 3.21
CA ILE A 56 -0.25 -3.92 2.16
C ILE A 56 -1.24 -2.99 2.85
N CYS A 57 -1.03 -1.69 2.72
CA CYS A 57 -1.96 -0.70 3.23
C CYS A 57 -2.08 0.47 2.25
N ALA A 58 -3.03 1.37 2.49
CA ALA A 58 -3.16 2.60 1.71
C ALA A 58 -3.22 3.84 2.61
N ALA A 59 -2.97 4.98 1.98
CA ALA A 59 -3.15 6.29 2.58
C ALA A 59 -3.90 7.19 1.60
N HIS A 60 -4.72 8.10 2.11
CA HIS A 60 -5.47 9.07 1.32
C HIS A 60 -5.00 10.48 1.63
N TYR A 61 -4.62 11.21 0.60
CA TYR A 61 -4.08 12.58 0.61
C TYR A 61 -4.90 13.46 -0.34
N PRO A 62 -6.09 13.93 0.03
CA PRO A 62 -6.97 14.67 -0.89
C PRO A 62 -6.35 15.96 -1.45
N GLU A 63 -5.30 16.46 -0.80
CA GLU A 63 -4.55 17.64 -1.26
C GLU A 63 -3.56 17.35 -2.41
N LYS A 64 -3.23 16.08 -2.67
CA LYS A 64 -2.28 15.68 -3.72
C LYS A 64 -3.02 15.37 -5.02
N VAL A 65 -3.46 16.40 -5.73
CA VAL A 65 -4.23 16.24 -6.98
C VAL A 65 -3.49 15.37 -7.99
N GLY A 66 -4.16 14.31 -8.46
CA GLY A 66 -3.61 13.29 -9.38
C GLY A 66 -2.77 12.19 -8.69
N ALA A 67 -2.66 12.22 -7.36
CA ALA A 67 -1.97 11.23 -6.54
C ALA A 67 -2.62 11.12 -5.15
N GLU A 68 -3.94 11.19 -5.11
CA GLU A 68 -4.73 11.27 -3.88
C GLU A 68 -4.61 10.02 -3.04
N PHE A 69 -4.37 8.87 -3.66
CA PHE A 69 -4.15 7.60 -2.96
C PHE A 69 -2.70 7.14 -3.10
N GLU A 70 -2.16 6.56 -2.05
CA GLU A 70 -0.85 5.91 -2.05
C GLU A 70 -1.03 4.50 -1.51
N VAL A 71 -0.76 3.47 -2.32
CA VAL A 71 -0.73 2.08 -1.87
C VAL A 71 0.70 1.72 -1.50
N ILE A 72 0.88 1.15 -0.33
CA ILE A 72 2.16 0.91 0.31
C ILE A 72 2.33 -0.59 0.51
N TYR A 73 3.44 -1.14 0.01
CA TYR A 73 3.80 -2.54 0.13
C TYR A 73 5.10 -2.67 0.93
N HIS A 74 5.10 -3.53 1.93
CA HIS A 74 6.30 -3.86 2.70
C HIS A 74 6.76 -5.29 2.37
N LEU A 75 7.94 -5.40 1.77
CA LEU A 75 8.57 -6.68 1.46
C LEU A 75 9.81 -6.90 2.33
N HIS A 76 10.06 -8.15 2.69
CA HIS A 76 11.16 -8.53 3.56
C HIS A 76 11.94 -9.72 2.99
N ASN A 77 13.25 -9.55 2.88
CA ASN A 77 14.22 -10.62 2.72
C ASN A 77 14.66 -11.07 4.11
N LEU A 78 14.14 -12.22 4.57
CA LEU A 78 14.39 -12.74 5.91
C LEU A 78 15.83 -13.20 6.12
N ILE A 79 16.49 -13.67 5.07
CA ILE A 79 17.88 -14.18 5.14
C ILE A 79 18.86 -13.02 5.34
N GLU A 80 18.70 -11.98 4.52
CA GLU A 80 19.55 -10.79 4.56
C GLU A 80 19.10 -9.75 5.60
N ASN A 81 17.95 -10.00 6.25
CA ASN A 81 17.28 -9.08 7.16
C ASN A 81 17.15 -7.67 6.55
N GLN A 82 16.72 -7.62 5.28
CA GLN A 82 16.55 -6.39 4.54
C GLN A 82 15.07 -6.16 4.20
N ARG A 83 14.61 -4.94 4.39
CA ARG A 83 13.23 -4.53 4.09
C ARG A 83 13.23 -3.48 2.99
N VAL A 84 12.17 -3.51 2.19
CA VAL A 84 11.89 -2.48 1.19
C VAL A 84 10.42 -2.07 1.30
N ARG A 85 10.16 -0.77 1.14
CA ARG A 85 8.83 -0.21 1.04
C ARG A 85 8.62 0.29 -0.38
N LEU A 86 7.68 -0.31 -1.09
CA LEU A 86 7.24 0.18 -2.39
C LEU A 86 6.00 1.03 -2.18
N LYS A 87 5.93 2.16 -2.88
CA LYS A 87 4.81 3.10 -2.82
C LYS A 87 4.32 3.37 -4.24
N VAL A 88 3.02 3.23 -4.42
CA VAL A 88 2.35 3.48 -5.70
C VAL A 88 1.30 4.56 -5.50
N ALA A 89 1.50 5.69 -6.16
CA ALA A 89 0.53 6.77 -6.16
C ALA A 89 -0.56 6.50 -7.20
N LEU A 90 -1.82 6.72 -6.84
CA LEU A 90 -2.99 6.55 -7.69
C LEU A 90 -3.83 7.81 -7.64
N ALA A 91 -4.39 8.20 -8.80
CA ALA A 91 -5.36 9.29 -8.88
C ALA A 91 -6.75 8.82 -8.43
N GLU A 92 -7.55 9.70 -7.83
CA GLU A 92 -8.93 9.37 -7.46
C GLU A 92 -9.80 9.00 -8.68
N SER A 93 -9.46 9.53 -9.85
CA SER A 93 -10.12 9.18 -11.12
C SER A 93 -9.77 7.78 -11.62
N ASP A 94 -8.66 7.19 -11.17
CA ASP A 94 -8.20 5.85 -11.55
C ASP A 94 -7.46 5.19 -10.37
N ILE A 95 -8.23 4.58 -9.46
CA ILE A 95 -7.73 3.89 -8.27
C ILE A 95 -7.53 2.38 -8.52
N ASN A 96 -7.12 2.03 -9.74
CA ASN A 96 -6.85 0.66 -10.14
C ASN A 96 -5.37 0.32 -9.98
N ILE A 97 -5.09 -0.87 -9.42
CA ILE A 97 -3.73 -1.40 -9.26
C ILE A 97 -3.76 -2.92 -9.45
N PRO A 98 -2.74 -3.53 -10.08
CA PRO A 98 -2.73 -4.98 -10.23
C PRO A 98 -2.57 -5.70 -8.89
N THR A 99 -3.24 -6.86 -8.73
CA THR A 99 -3.15 -7.70 -7.53
C THR A 99 -1.78 -8.35 -7.38
N LEU A 100 -1.29 -8.49 -6.15
CA LEU A 100 -0.11 -9.29 -5.79
C LEU A 100 -0.46 -10.73 -5.35
N THR A 101 -1.72 -11.14 -5.42
CA THR A 101 -2.13 -12.51 -5.04
C THR A 101 -1.45 -13.59 -5.88
N VAL A 102 -1.02 -13.27 -7.10
CA VAL A 102 -0.23 -14.16 -7.97
C VAL A 102 1.17 -14.47 -7.41
N HIS A 103 1.72 -13.56 -6.60
CA HIS A 103 3.04 -13.72 -5.98
C HIS A 103 2.94 -14.14 -4.51
N PHE A 104 1.97 -13.60 -3.77
CA PHE A 104 1.83 -13.79 -2.34
C PHE A 104 0.37 -14.13 -1.98
N VAL A 105 0.14 -15.33 -1.50
CA VAL A 105 -1.21 -15.77 -1.08
C VAL A 105 -1.77 -14.87 0.02
N GLY A 106 -0.91 -14.38 0.93
CA GLY A 106 -1.30 -13.45 2.01
C GLY A 106 -1.82 -12.09 1.52
N ALA A 107 -1.47 -11.69 0.30
CA ALA A 107 -1.97 -10.45 -0.31
C ALA A 107 -3.51 -10.42 -0.40
N ASN A 108 -4.15 -11.59 -0.56
CA ASN A 108 -5.61 -11.69 -0.69
C ASN A 108 -6.35 -10.91 0.41
N TRP A 109 -5.99 -11.14 1.67
CA TRP A 109 -6.67 -10.48 2.80
C TRP A 109 -6.29 -9.01 2.95
N MET A 110 -5.01 -8.67 2.75
CA MET A 110 -4.51 -7.30 2.86
C MET A 110 -5.07 -6.40 1.76
N GLU A 111 -5.22 -6.91 0.54
CA GLU A 111 -5.84 -6.20 -0.56
C GLU A 111 -7.34 -5.99 -0.35
N ARG A 112 -8.05 -7.00 0.18
CA ARG A 112 -9.46 -6.86 0.56
C ARG A 112 -9.65 -5.83 1.67
N GLU A 113 -8.78 -5.78 2.67
CA GLU A 113 -8.79 -4.77 3.72
C GLU A 113 -8.56 -3.36 3.12
N THR A 114 -7.57 -3.22 2.25
CA THR A 114 -7.27 -1.96 1.58
C THR A 114 -8.44 -1.50 0.68
N PHE A 115 -9.06 -2.42 -0.05
CA PHE A 115 -10.29 -2.15 -0.79
C PHE A 115 -11.42 -1.72 0.14
N ASP A 116 -11.64 -2.43 1.24
CA ASP A 116 -12.74 -2.19 2.17
C ASP A 116 -12.67 -0.78 2.77
N PHE A 117 -11.48 -0.35 3.20
CA PHE A 117 -11.30 0.92 3.88
C PHE A 117 -11.11 2.13 2.95
N TYR A 118 -10.51 1.95 1.78
CA TYR A 118 -10.12 3.05 0.87
C TYR A 118 -10.78 2.98 -0.51
N GLY A 119 -11.29 1.82 -0.91
CA GLY A 119 -11.88 1.59 -2.23
C GLY A 119 -10.85 1.42 -3.35
N VAL A 120 -9.63 1.00 -3.02
CA VAL A 120 -8.61 0.66 -4.04
C VAL A 120 -9.02 -0.61 -4.75
N ASN A 121 -9.10 -0.58 -6.08
CA ASN A 121 -9.50 -1.72 -6.89
C ASN A 121 -8.27 -2.53 -7.32
N PHE A 122 -8.13 -3.74 -6.80
CA PHE A 122 -7.04 -4.66 -7.15
C PHE A 122 -7.42 -5.52 -8.36
N VAL A 123 -6.96 -5.10 -9.54
CA VAL A 123 -7.28 -5.75 -10.81
C VAL A 123 -6.70 -7.17 -10.85
N GLY A 124 -7.56 -8.16 -11.13
CA GLY A 124 -7.18 -9.57 -11.15
C GLY A 124 -7.25 -10.27 -9.79
N HIS A 125 -7.70 -9.59 -8.74
CA HIS A 125 -7.92 -10.22 -7.44
C HIS A 125 -9.03 -11.29 -7.55
N PRO A 126 -8.84 -12.50 -6.97
CA PRO A 126 -9.76 -13.62 -7.17
C PRO A 126 -11.14 -13.43 -6.50
N ASP A 127 -11.23 -12.64 -5.43
CA ASP A 127 -12.47 -12.43 -4.66
C ASP A 127 -12.40 -11.08 -3.91
N LEU A 128 -12.48 -9.96 -4.65
CA LEU A 128 -12.39 -8.61 -4.09
C LEU A 128 -13.75 -8.18 -3.50
N ARG A 129 -13.90 -8.36 -2.21
CA ARG A 129 -15.08 -7.98 -1.43
C ARG A 129 -14.67 -7.46 -0.06
N ARG A 130 -15.58 -6.79 0.63
CA ARG A 130 -15.33 -6.31 2.00
C ARG A 130 -14.93 -7.44 2.93
N ILE A 131 -14.20 -7.12 3.99
CA ILE A 131 -13.70 -8.10 4.96
C ILE A 131 -14.00 -7.70 6.42
N LEU A 132 -14.01 -6.42 6.74
CA LEU A 132 -14.19 -5.90 8.11
C LEU A 132 -15.45 -5.07 8.25
N ASN A 133 -15.83 -4.30 7.23
CA ASN A 133 -17.05 -3.50 7.25
C ASN A 133 -18.25 -4.31 6.73
N MET A 134 -19.46 -3.80 6.96
CA MET A 134 -20.69 -4.42 6.48
C MET A 134 -20.74 -4.45 4.95
N ASP A 135 -21.29 -5.52 4.39
CA ASP A 135 -21.35 -5.71 2.94
C ASP A 135 -22.20 -4.65 2.22
N ASP A 136 -23.22 -4.10 2.90
CA ASP A 136 -24.13 -3.07 2.41
C ASP A 136 -23.63 -1.63 2.62
N MET A 137 -22.43 -1.44 3.17
CA MET A 137 -21.85 -0.11 3.34
C MET A 137 -21.47 0.48 1.97
N ASP A 138 -21.96 1.68 1.66
CA ASP A 138 -21.80 2.36 0.37
C ASP A 138 -20.61 3.32 0.30
N TYR A 139 -19.80 3.40 1.36
CA TYR A 139 -18.62 4.26 1.44
C TYR A 139 -17.39 3.53 2.01
N HIS A 140 -16.23 4.17 1.94
CA HIS A 140 -14.94 3.66 2.44
C HIS A 140 -14.47 4.53 3.61
N PRO A 141 -14.52 4.02 4.85
CA PRO A 141 -14.51 4.85 6.06
C PRO A 141 -13.17 5.53 6.38
N LEU A 142 -12.04 5.04 5.81
CA LEU A 142 -10.74 5.70 6.05
C LEU A 142 -10.39 6.79 5.04
N ARG A 143 -11.27 7.08 4.07
CA ARG A 143 -11.11 8.27 3.23
C ARG A 143 -11.28 9.52 4.08
N LYS A 144 -10.43 10.51 3.90
CA LYS A 144 -10.36 11.74 4.72
C LYS A 144 -11.62 12.62 4.67
N GLN A 145 -12.49 12.39 3.69
CA GLN A 145 -13.79 13.07 3.62
C GLN A 145 -14.80 12.60 4.68
N TYR A 146 -14.55 11.46 5.31
CA TYR A 146 -15.38 10.93 6.40
C TYR A 146 -14.70 11.25 7.74
N ALA A 147 -15.43 11.88 8.63
CA ALA A 147 -14.96 12.19 9.97
C ALA A 147 -14.75 10.90 10.77
N LEU A 148 -13.64 10.82 11.51
CA LEU A 148 -13.34 9.69 12.39
C LEU A 148 -14.33 9.59 13.56
N GLU A 149 -14.88 10.74 13.96
CA GLU A 149 -15.85 10.87 15.05
C GLU A 149 -17.10 11.57 14.53
N ASP A 150 -18.26 11.12 14.99
CA ASP A 150 -19.53 11.79 14.73
C ASP A 150 -19.60 13.08 15.57
N GLU A 151 -19.41 14.22 14.94
CA GLU A 151 -19.47 15.55 15.57
C GLU A 151 -20.89 15.89 16.08
N THR A 152 -21.94 15.19 15.61
CA THR A 152 -23.32 15.40 16.03
C THR A 152 -23.68 14.66 17.33
N ARG A 153 -22.80 13.81 17.84
CA ARG A 153 -23.02 13.09 19.10
C ARG A 153 -23.07 14.04 20.29
N THR A 154 -24.17 13.98 21.00
CA THR A 154 -24.41 14.78 22.24
C THR A 154 -24.08 13.98 23.51
N ASP A 155 -23.91 12.67 23.39
CA ASP A 155 -23.61 11.75 24.51
C ASP A 155 -22.10 11.57 24.77
N LYS A 156 -21.24 12.21 23.97
CA LYS A 156 -19.77 12.15 24.10
C LYS A 156 -19.31 12.94 25.32
N ASN A 157 -18.64 12.26 26.24
CA ASN A 157 -18.00 12.89 27.40
C ASN A 157 -16.50 12.57 27.40
N ASP A 158 -15.71 13.50 26.86
CA ASP A 158 -14.25 13.32 26.71
C ASP A 158 -13.47 13.59 28.00
N THR A 159 -14.13 14.10 29.07
CA THR A 159 -13.45 14.39 30.35
C THR A 159 -12.82 13.16 31.00
N PHE A 160 -13.35 11.95 30.73
CA PHE A 160 -12.79 10.69 31.21
C PHE A 160 -11.51 10.26 30.48
N PHE A 161 -11.24 10.82 29.32
CA PHE A 161 -10.09 10.46 28.47
C PHE A 161 -9.03 11.57 28.40
N GLY A 162 -9.18 12.64 29.18
CA GLY A 162 -8.19 13.73 29.25
C GLY A 162 -8.07 14.59 27.99
N ARG A 163 -9.14 14.66 27.19
CA ARG A 163 -9.22 15.48 25.97
C ARG A 163 -10.08 16.70 26.17
#